data_d3ea6e1cfe7ea34125604e99fb1ee67a
#
_entry.id   d3ea6e1cfe7ea34125604e99fb1ee67a
#
_cell.length_a   1.000
_cell.length_b   1.000
_cell.length_c   1.000
_cell.angle_alpha   90.00
_cell.angle_beta   90.00
_cell.angle_gamma   90.00
#
_symmetry.space_group_name_H-M   'P 1'
#
loop_
_entity.id
_entity.type
_entity.pdbx_description
1 polymer ?
#
loop_
_entity_poly.entity_id
_entity_poly.type
_entity_poly.pdbx_seq_one_letter_code
_entity_poly.pdbx_strand_id
1 'polypeptide(L)'
;MLAAVGHDFARPSSAQAAYANGELPASVLSTISWTVGQNWLGTQQLRTDARDSLDRLNAAFRADYGFDLPINGGYRSYADQVEAKRIYGPQAAEPGTSNHGWGVAIDVGTQSHARISFTSPTYSWLKANAGTYAWVHPAWAEPGGSLPEAWHWEFTGQGTTPPTEPEPEPAELLKETNMRAFRVTQSAAGKWNAGDKYLLGLGESRLVSQATLDGLLFTEAMVVPKTSGAFAAILDDLKIPHTQVGNYSRTGN
;
A
#
# COMPACT_ATOMS: atom_id res chain seq x y z
N MET A 1 -39.04 -20.46 -15.55
CA MET A 1 -37.84 -21.16 -15.11
C MET A 1 -36.69 -20.18 -15.28
N LEU A 2 -36.34 -19.41 -14.26
CA LEU A 2 -35.12 -18.58 -14.31
C LEU A 2 -33.94 -19.48 -13.97
N ALA A 3 -33.05 -19.66 -14.90
CA ALA A 3 -31.76 -20.31 -14.66
C ALA A 3 -30.96 -19.41 -13.70
N ALA A 4 -30.51 -19.99 -12.60
CA ALA A 4 -29.54 -19.37 -11.73
C ALA A 4 -28.26 -19.15 -12.54
N VAL A 5 -27.94 -17.89 -12.83
CA VAL A 5 -26.66 -17.50 -13.43
C VAL A 5 -25.61 -17.78 -12.35
N GLY A 6 -24.92 -18.91 -12.48
CA GLY A 6 -23.79 -19.24 -11.65
C GLY A 6 -22.73 -18.17 -11.85
N HIS A 7 -22.49 -17.38 -10.84
CA HIS A 7 -21.35 -16.48 -10.80
C HIS A 7 -20.13 -17.37 -10.60
N ASP A 8 -19.27 -17.41 -11.61
CA ASP A 8 -17.97 -18.11 -11.53
C ASP A 8 -17.08 -17.31 -10.56
N PHE A 9 -17.23 -17.62 -9.28
CA PHE A 9 -16.38 -17.07 -8.22
C PHE A 9 -15.00 -17.69 -8.34
N ALA A 10 -13.97 -16.86 -8.34
CA ALA A 10 -12.59 -17.32 -8.21
C ALA A 10 -12.51 -18.39 -7.11
N ARG A 11 -12.01 -19.61 -7.46
CA ARG A 11 -11.87 -20.69 -6.48
C ARG A 11 -11.06 -20.18 -5.28
N PRO A 12 -11.55 -20.38 -4.05
CA PRO A 12 -10.82 -19.97 -2.87
C PRO A 12 -9.42 -20.63 -2.86
N SER A 13 -8.39 -19.87 -2.46
CA SER A 13 -7.10 -20.42 -2.13
C SER A 13 -7.27 -21.46 -1.00
N SER A 14 -6.31 -22.38 -0.83
CA SER A 14 -6.40 -23.45 0.18
C SER A 14 -6.69 -22.96 1.62
N ALA A 15 -6.37 -21.69 1.93
CA ALA A 15 -6.69 -21.06 3.21
C ALA A 15 -8.17 -20.69 3.35
N GLN A 16 -8.90 -20.46 2.27
CA GLN A 16 -10.33 -20.10 2.27
C GLN A 16 -11.24 -21.32 2.54
N ALA A 17 -10.76 -22.54 2.30
CA ALA A 17 -11.54 -23.76 2.57
C ALA A 17 -11.77 -24.01 4.07
N ALA A 18 -11.10 -23.27 4.96
CA ALA A 18 -11.19 -23.43 6.41
C ALA A 18 -12.24 -22.55 7.09
N TYR A 19 -12.79 -21.52 6.39
CA TYR A 19 -13.68 -20.52 6.99
C TYR A 19 -14.94 -20.34 6.16
N ALA A 20 -16.03 -19.94 6.83
CA ALA A 20 -17.24 -19.54 6.13
C ALA A 20 -17.13 -18.08 5.63
N ASN A 21 -17.88 -17.76 4.58
CA ASN A 21 -17.91 -16.41 4.01
C ASN A 21 -18.51 -15.42 5.03
N GLY A 22 -17.78 -14.37 5.31
CA GLY A 22 -18.12 -13.39 6.33
C GLY A 22 -17.71 -13.76 7.75
N GLU A 23 -17.01 -14.90 7.94
CA GLU A 23 -16.54 -15.39 9.24
C GLU A 23 -15.02 -15.57 9.28
N LEU A 24 -14.30 -14.71 8.58
CA LEU A 24 -12.83 -14.73 8.59
C LEU A 24 -12.29 -14.28 9.96
N PRO A 25 -11.36 -15.04 10.57
CA PRO A 25 -10.74 -14.62 11.82
C PRO A 25 -9.81 -13.43 11.59
N ALA A 26 -9.64 -12.61 12.64
CA ALA A 26 -8.75 -11.44 12.59
C ALA A 26 -7.31 -11.79 12.18
N SER A 27 -6.85 -13.03 12.42
CA SER A 27 -5.50 -13.47 12.06
C SER A 27 -5.23 -13.54 10.55
N VAL A 28 -6.26 -13.58 9.71
CA VAL A 28 -6.13 -13.59 8.24
C VAL A 28 -6.55 -12.25 7.62
N LEU A 29 -6.97 -11.29 8.44
CA LEU A 29 -7.36 -9.95 8.02
C LEU A 29 -6.27 -8.94 8.37
N SER A 30 -6.07 -7.98 7.48
CA SER A 30 -5.15 -6.86 7.68
C SER A 30 -5.83 -5.53 7.39
N THR A 31 -5.53 -4.54 8.22
CA THR A 31 -6.08 -3.20 8.10
C THR A 31 -5.53 -2.48 6.86
N ILE A 32 -6.40 -1.80 6.15
CA ILE A 32 -6.04 -0.82 5.12
C ILE A 32 -5.66 0.47 5.85
N SER A 33 -4.35 0.77 5.90
CA SER A 33 -3.79 1.75 6.84
C SER A 33 -4.34 3.16 6.67
N TRP A 34 -4.60 3.60 5.44
CA TRP A 34 -5.12 4.94 5.16
C TRP A 34 -6.64 5.08 5.40
N THR A 35 -7.34 4.00 5.80
CA THR A 35 -8.74 4.07 6.22
C THR A 35 -8.90 4.24 7.73
N VAL A 36 -7.81 4.21 8.50
CA VAL A 36 -7.83 4.40 9.95
C VAL A 36 -8.27 5.82 10.27
N GLY A 37 -9.29 5.95 11.13
CA GLY A 37 -9.83 7.25 11.52
C GLY A 37 -10.74 7.90 10.47
N GLN A 38 -11.05 7.21 9.40
CA GLN A 38 -12.07 7.67 8.47
C GLN A 38 -13.47 7.59 9.12
N ASN A 39 -14.05 8.74 9.38
CA ASN A 39 -15.44 9.03 9.75
C ASN A 39 -16.36 7.83 10.09
N TRP A 40 -17.59 7.91 9.58
CA TRP A 40 -18.66 6.92 9.70
C TRP A 40 -18.43 5.60 8.93
N LEU A 41 -17.45 5.58 8.01
CA LEU A 41 -17.08 4.36 7.27
C LEU A 41 -16.26 3.38 8.11
N GLY A 42 -15.63 3.86 9.17
CA GLY A 42 -14.75 3.07 10.01
C GLY A 42 -13.49 2.57 9.29
N THR A 43 -12.65 1.87 10.04
CA THR A 43 -11.42 1.25 9.53
C THR A 43 -11.76 0.04 8.67
N GLN A 44 -11.26 0.01 7.42
CA GLN A 44 -11.49 -1.09 6.51
C GLN A 44 -10.38 -2.15 6.60
N GLN A 45 -10.75 -3.40 6.36
CA GLN A 45 -9.85 -4.54 6.37
C GLN A 45 -10.01 -5.38 5.10
N LEU A 46 -8.99 -6.14 4.77
CA LEU A 46 -9.01 -7.15 3.71
C LEU A 46 -8.26 -8.40 4.18
N ARG A 47 -8.43 -9.50 3.46
CA ARG A 47 -7.50 -10.62 3.56
C ARG A 47 -6.07 -10.13 3.29
N THR A 48 -5.10 -10.62 4.06
CA THR A 48 -3.74 -10.04 4.09
C THR A 48 -3.11 -9.95 2.70
N ASP A 49 -3.22 -10.96 1.86
CA ASP A 49 -2.67 -10.97 0.50
C ASP A 49 -3.36 -9.94 -0.44
N ALA A 50 -4.68 -9.78 -0.29
CA ALA A 50 -5.43 -8.75 -1.01
C ALA A 50 -5.03 -7.34 -0.55
N ARG A 51 -4.86 -7.14 0.77
CA ARG A 51 -4.40 -5.86 1.34
C ARG A 51 -2.98 -5.51 0.85
N ASP A 52 -2.06 -6.46 0.84
CA ASP A 52 -0.69 -6.25 0.35
C ASP A 52 -0.67 -5.87 -1.14
N SER A 53 -1.58 -6.45 -1.92
CA SER A 53 -1.76 -6.06 -3.31
C SER A 53 -2.38 -4.67 -3.45
N LEU A 54 -3.36 -4.35 -2.60
CA LEU A 54 -4.00 -3.03 -2.60
C LEU A 54 -3.02 -1.93 -2.19
N ASP A 55 -2.08 -2.20 -1.28
CA ASP A 55 -1.03 -1.24 -0.91
C ASP A 55 -0.19 -0.83 -2.13
N ARG A 56 0.18 -1.80 -2.99
CA ARG A 56 0.92 -1.52 -4.23
C ARG A 56 0.07 -0.74 -5.24
N LEU A 57 -1.18 -1.12 -5.42
CA LEU A 57 -2.12 -0.38 -6.28
C LEU A 57 -2.29 1.06 -5.78
N ASN A 58 -2.43 1.24 -4.47
CA ASN A 58 -2.56 2.57 -3.85
C ASN A 58 -1.29 3.41 -4.02
N ALA A 59 -0.11 2.81 -3.93
CA ALA A 59 1.14 3.52 -4.17
C ALA A 59 1.20 4.09 -5.61
N ALA A 60 0.81 3.30 -6.61
CA ALA A 60 0.72 3.75 -7.99
C ALA A 60 -0.36 4.84 -8.18
N PHE A 61 -1.53 4.66 -7.55
CA PHE A 61 -2.59 5.67 -7.59
C PHE A 61 -2.13 7.00 -6.98
N ARG A 62 -1.44 6.96 -5.83
CA ARG A 62 -0.90 8.17 -5.20
C ARG A 62 0.17 8.87 -6.03
N ALA A 63 0.97 8.12 -6.78
CA ALA A 63 1.96 8.72 -7.68
C ALA A 63 1.29 9.61 -8.74
N ASP A 64 0.13 9.19 -9.25
CA ASP A 64 -0.60 9.92 -10.29
C ASP A 64 -1.53 11.01 -9.75
N TYR A 65 -2.14 10.80 -8.58
CA TYR A 65 -3.20 11.67 -8.06
C TYR A 65 -2.78 12.49 -6.84
N GLY A 66 -1.69 12.14 -6.14
CA GLY A 66 -1.20 12.86 -4.97
C GLY A 66 -1.99 12.59 -3.67
N PHE A 67 -2.94 11.66 -3.67
CA PHE A 67 -3.72 11.25 -2.49
C PHE A 67 -4.03 9.74 -2.55
N ASP A 68 -4.38 9.15 -1.39
CA ASP A 68 -4.70 7.73 -1.29
C ASP A 68 -5.99 7.39 -2.04
N LEU A 69 -6.05 6.18 -2.64
CA LEU A 69 -7.27 5.64 -3.26
C LEU A 69 -8.37 5.52 -2.19
N PRO A 70 -9.48 6.28 -2.32
CA PRO A 70 -10.52 6.27 -1.29
C PRO A 70 -11.25 4.92 -1.27
N ILE A 71 -11.28 4.25 -0.12
CA ILE A 71 -11.95 2.97 0.08
C ILE A 71 -13.17 3.15 0.97
N ASN A 72 -14.33 2.84 0.44
CA ASN A 72 -15.62 2.92 1.12
C ASN A 72 -16.07 1.59 1.74
N GLY A 73 -15.49 0.49 1.29
CA GLY A 73 -15.81 -0.84 1.80
C GLY A 73 -14.67 -1.82 1.53
N GLY A 74 -14.43 -2.71 2.48
CA GLY A 74 -13.50 -3.82 2.42
C GLY A 74 -14.16 -5.11 2.88
N TYR A 75 -13.53 -5.85 3.81
CA TYR A 75 -14.13 -7.03 4.42
C TYR A 75 -15.47 -6.70 5.06
N ARG A 76 -16.44 -7.56 4.83
CA ARG A 76 -17.78 -7.46 5.40
C ARG A 76 -18.09 -8.74 6.14
N SER A 77 -18.38 -8.62 7.45
CA SER A 77 -18.80 -9.78 8.24
C SER A 77 -20.16 -10.32 7.78
N TYR A 78 -20.48 -11.56 8.16
CA TYR A 78 -21.77 -12.16 7.87
C TYR A 78 -22.92 -11.28 8.44
N ALA A 79 -22.77 -10.77 9.66
CA ALA A 79 -23.75 -9.89 10.28
C ALA A 79 -23.92 -8.57 9.49
N ASP A 80 -22.82 -7.97 9.05
CA ASP A 80 -22.87 -6.74 8.23
C ASP A 80 -23.50 -7.01 6.85
N GLN A 81 -23.32 -8.21 6.29
CA GLN A 81 -23.96 -8.59 5.03
C GLN A 81 -25.46 -8.80 5.20
N VAL A 82 -25.91 -9.34 6.35
CA VAL A 82 -27.35 -9.42 6.70
C VAL A 82 -27.95 -8.01 6.73
N GLU A 83 -27.27 -7.07 7.38
CA GLU A 83 -27.73 -5.69 7.45
C GLU A 83 -27.70 -4.99 6.07
N ALA A 84 -26.66 -5.20 5.28
CA ALA A 84 -26.59 -4.71 3.91
C ALA A 84 -27.75 -5.26 3.06
N LYS A 85 -28.08 -6.53 3.19
CA LYS A 85 -29.21 -7.14 2.51
C LYS A 85 -30.55 -6.53 2.94
N ARG A 86 -30.70 -6.26 4.24
CA ARG A 86 -31.91 -5.59 4.77
C ARG A 86 -32.06 -4.17 4.20
N ILE A 87 -30.95 -3.42 4.06
CA ILE A 87 -30.97 -2.02 3.59
C ILE A 87 -31.13 -1.94 2.06
N TYR A 88 -30.36 -2.73 1.31
CA TYR A 88 -30.24 -2.60 -0.14
C TYR A 88 -31.07 -3.62 -0.93
N GLY A 89 -31.70 -4.57 -0.25
CA GLY A 89 -32.57 -5.57 -0.87
C GLY A 89 -31.89 -6.38 -1.99
N PRO A 90 -32.47 -6.42 -3.20
CA PRO A 90 -31.91 -7.17 -4.31
C PRO A 90 -30.53 -6.67 -4.80
N GLN A 91 -30.13 -5.46 -4.46
CA GLN A 91 -28.84 -4.89 -4.83
C GLN A 91 -27.68 -5.41 -3.97
N ALA A 92 -27.95 -6.04 -2.84
CA ALA A 92 -26.93 -6.70 -2.03
C ALA A 92 -26.99 -8.21 -2.22
N ALA A 93 -25.79 -8.82 -2.26
CA ALA A 93 -25.63 -10.28 -2.30
C ALA A 93 -26.31 -10.94 -1.09
N GLU A 94 -26.71 -12.21 -1.23
CA GLU A 94 -27.19 -12.98 -0.08
C GLU A 94 -26.06 -13.15 0.96
N PRO A 95 -26.39 -13.11 2.26
CA PRO A 95 -25.43 -13.37 3.32
C PRO A 95 -24.69 -14.69 3.08
N GLY A 96 -23.36 -14.65 3.22
CA GLY A 96 -22.51 -15.81 2.95
C GLY A 96 -22.11 -16.01 1.49
N THR A 97 -22.45 -15.09 0.58
CA THR A 97 -22.10 -15.23 -0.86
C THR A 97 -21.33 -14.04 -1.43
N SER A 98 -21.10 -12.98 -0.66
CA SER A 98 -20.42 -11.78 -1.11
C SER A 98 -18.89 -11.95 -1.15
N ASN A 99 -18.21 -11.41 -2.16
CA ASN A 99 -16.74 -11.37 -2.20
C ASN A 99 -16.14 -10.46 -1.12
N HIS A 100 -16.90 -9.49 -0.60
CA HIS A 100 -16.52 -8.78 0.61
C HIS A 100 -16.39 -9.71 1.82
N GLY A 101 -17.22 -10.75 1.92
CA GLY A 101 -17.14 -11.74 3.00
C GLY A 101 -15.90 -12.65 2.93
N TRP A 102 -15.22 -12.70 1.79
CA TRP A 102 -13.90 -13.34 1.64
C TRP A 102 -12.73 -12.39 1.85
N GLY A 103 -12.98 -11.10 2.10
CA GLY A 103 -11.95 -10.08 2.24
C GLY A 103 -11.18 -9.82 0.95
N VAL A 104 -11.78 -10.06 -0.22
CA VAL A 104 -11.17 -9.92 -1.54
C VAL A 104 -11.91 -8.92 -2.43
N ALA A 105 -12.78 -8.11 -1.88
CA ALA A 105 -13.47 -7.05 -2.61
C ALA A 105 -13.33 -5.71 -1.91
N ILE A 106 -13.29 -4.64 -2.71
CA ILE A 106 -13.32 -3.25 -2.24
C ILE A 106 -14.41 -2.48 -2.96
N ASP A 107 -14.97 -1.51 -2.26
CA ASP A 107 -15.79 -0.46 -2.85
C ASP A 107 -15.00 0.85 -2.86
N VAL A 108 -14.72 1.38 -4.04
CA VAL A 108 -13.93 2.61 -4.24
C VAL A 108 -14.82 3.83 -4.22
N GLY A 109 -14.40 4.86 -3.51
CA GLY A 109 -15.10 6.14 -3.39
C GLY A 109 -14.40 7.31 -4.06
N THR A 110 -15.02 8.48 -3.96
CA THR A 110 -14.37 9.78 -4.16
C THR A 110 -13.69 10.22 -2.86
N GLN A 111 -12.91 11.29 -2.88
CA GLN A 111 -12.33 11.89 -1.66
C GLN A 111 -13.39 12.31 -0.63
N SER A 112 -14.61 12.58 -1.06
CA SER A 112 -15.76 12.85 -0.17
C SER A 112 -16.57 11.59 0.18
N HIS A 113 -16.03 10.41 -0.13
CA HIS A 113 -16.65 9.10 0.10
C HIS A 113 -17.98 8.86 -0.64
N ALA A 114 -18.30 9.65 -1.66
CA ALA A 114 -19.35 9.29 -2.60
C ALA A 114 -18.91 8.11 -3.48
N ARG A 115 -19.86 7.34 -4.00
CA ARG A 115 -19.58 6.27 -4.97
C ARG A 115 -19.01 6.86 -6.26
N ILE A 116 -17.98 6.25 -6.83
CA ILE A 116 -17.49 6.64 -8.16
C ILE A 116 -18.47 6.19 -9.24
N SER A 117 -18.46 6.85 -10.40
CA SER A 117 -19.26 6.50 -11.57
C SER A 117 -18.38 5.93 -12.67
N PHE A 118 -18.97 5.30 -13.67
CA PHE A 118 -18.27 4.77 -14.86
C PHE A 118 -17.56 5.86 -15.69
N THR A 119 -17.94 7.12 -15.51
CA THR A 119 -17.31 8.27 -16.19
C THR A 119 -16.27 8.96 -15.31
N SER A 120 -16.03 8.51 -14.10
CA SER A 120 -15.06 9.14 -13.21
C SER A 120 -13.62 8.87 -13.67
N PRO A 121 -12.69 9.82 -13.51
CA PRO A 121 -11.27 9.60 -13.77
C PRO A 121 -10.70 8.40 -12.99
N THR A 122 -11.12 8.23 -11.72
CA THR A 122 -10.71 7.09 -10.87
C THR A 122 -11.10 5.76 -11.49
N TYR A 123 -12.33 5.61 -12.02
CA TYR A 123 -12.74 4.39 -12.70
C TYR A 123 -11.87 4.10 -13.92
N SER A 124 -11.67 5.10 -14.78
CA SER A 124 -10.84 4.97 -15.98
C SER A 124 -9.40 4.58 -15.65
N TRP A 125 -8.84 5.17 -14.60
CA TRP A 125 -7.52 4.84 -14.12
C TRP A 125 -7.44 3.39 -13.61
N LEU A 126 -8.39 2.97 -12.78
CA LEU A 126 -8.47 1.61 -12.27
C LEU A 126 -8.62 0.59 -13.40
N LYS A 127 -9.44 0.86 -14.42
CA LYS A 127 -9.56 -0.01 -15.61
C LYS A 127 -8.24 -0.19 -16.34
N ALA A 128 -7.39 0.82 -16.37
CA ALA A 128 -6.09 0.75 -17.03
C ALA A 128 -5.01 0.06 -16.17
N ASN A 129 -5.05 0.21 -14.85
CA ASN A 129 -3.91 -0.13 -13.98
C ASN A 129 -4.17 -1.29 -13.01
N ALA A 130 -5.42 -1.46 -12.53
CA ALA A 130 -5.72 -2.37 -11.43
C ALA A 130 -5.37 -3.84 -11.73
N GLY A 131 -5.47 -4.27 -12.98
CA GLY A 131 -5.15 -5.62 -13.41
C GLY A 131 -3.69 -6.02 -13.13
N THR A 132 -2.76 -5.07 -13.18
CA THR A 132 -1.34 -5.26 -12.83
C THR A 132 -1.17 -5.74 -11.38
N TYR A 133 -2.09 -5.33 -10.51
CA TYR A 133 -2.10 -5.63 -9.08
C TYR A 133 -3.13 -6.72 -8.71
N ALA A 134 -3.58 -7.53 -9.67
CA ALA A 134 -4.59 -8.57 -9.46
C ALA A 134 -5.98 -8.05 -9.04
N TRP A 135 -6.29 -6.80 -9.27
CA TRP A 135 -7.61 -6.25 -9.07
C TRP A 135 -8.35 -6.13 -10.39
N VAL A 136 -9.55 -6.65 -10.44
CA VAL A 136 -10.39 -6.64 -11.65
C VAL A 136 -11.74 -6.01 -11.34
N HIS A 137 -12.30 -5.36 -12.35
CA HIS A 137 -13.70 -4.99 -12.35
C HIS A 137 -14.50 -6.17 -12.91
N PRO A 138 -15.35 -6.84 -12.11
CA PRO A 138 -15.97 -8.07 -12.54
C PRO A 138 -17.02 -7.81 -13.64
N ALA A 139 -17.21 -8.76 -14.53
CA ALA A 139 -18.10 -8.62 -15.70
C ALA A 139 -19.55 -8.29 -15.30
N TRP A 140 -20.02 -8.79 -14.17
CA TRP A 140 -21.37 -8.51 -13.66
C TRP A 140 -21.56 -7.05 -13.24
N ALA A 141 -20.45 -6.37 -12.83
CA ALA A 141 -20.45 -4.98 -12.38
C ALA A 141 -20.18 -3.97 -13.52
N GLU A 142 -19.84 -4.42 -14.72
CA GLU A 142 -19.61 -3.56 -15.88
C GLU A 142 -20.90 -2.82 -16.33
N PRO A 143 -20.82 -1.76 -17.15
CA PRO A 143 -21.98 -1.00 -17.63
C PRO A 143 -23.03 -1.81 -18.37
N GLY A 144 -22.79 -3.00 -18.77
CA GLY A 144 -23.75 -3.92 -19.41
C GLY A 144 -24.00 -5.18 -18.59
N GLY A 145 -23.44 -5.24 -17.39
CA GLY A 145 -23.54 -6.40 -16.52
C GLY A 145 -24.90 -6.52 -15.82
N SER A 146 -25.06 -7.58 -15.05
CA SER A 146 -26.32 -7.86 -14.35
C SER A 146 -26.63 -6.90 -13.18
N LEU A 147 -25.59 -6.30 -12.60
CA LEU A 147 -25.70 -5.29 -11.53
C LEU A 147 -24.55 -4.28 -11.67
N PRO A 148 -24.70 -3.22 -12.51
CA PRO A 148 -23.62 -2.28 -12.78
C PRO A 148 -23.19 -1.49 -11.56
N GLU A 149 -21.92 -1.62 -11.16
CA GLU A 149 -21.34 -1.01 -9.97
C GLU A 149 -19.90 -0.51 -10.24
N ALA A 150 -19.72 0.73 -10.66
CA ALA A 150 -18.41 1.30 -11.00
C ALA A 150 -17.41 1.26 -9.84
N TRP A 151 -17.89 1.22 -8.62
CA TRP A 151 -17.11 1.25 -7.38
C TRP A 151 -16.57 -0.11 -6.96
N HIS A 152 -17.17 -1.24 -7.41
CA HIS A 152 -16.84 -2.58 -6.94
C HIS A 152 -15.67 -3.19 -7.69
N TRP A 153 -14.63 -3.63 -6.97
CA TRP A 153 -13.41 -4.23 -7.52
C TRP A 153 -13.03 -5.47 -6.72
N GLU A 154 -12.55 -6.51 -7.40
CA GLU A 154 -12.28 -7.82 -6.81
C GLU A 154 -10.82 -8.24 -7.01
N PHE A 155 -10.21 -8.78 -5.95
CA PHE A 155 -8.87 -9.35 -5.97
C PHE A 155 -8.91 -10.80 -6.44
N THR A 156 -8.21 -11.11 -7.51
CA THR A 156 -8.21 -12.47 -8.13
C THR A 156 -7.11 -13.37 -7.57
N GLY A 157 -6.17 -12.84 -6.81
CA GLY A 157 -4.99 -13.58 -6.36
C GLY A 157 -3.99 -13.93 -7.46
N GLN A 158 -4.28 -13.52 -8.71
CA GLN A 158 -3.47 -13.80 -9.90
C GLN A 158 -3.26 -12.51 -10.70
N GLY A 159 -2.56 -11.54 -10.09
CA GLY A 159 -2.06 -10.41 -10.86
C GLY A 159 -0.93 -10.87 -11.76
N THR A 160 -0.87 -10.35 -12.96
CA THR A 160 0.43 -10.20 -13.57
C THR A 160 1.24 -9.43 -12.52
N THR A 161 2.30 -10.05 -12.01
CA THR A 161 3.36 -9.28 -11.36
C THR A 161 3.56 -8.08 -12.29
N PRO A 162 3.53 -6.80 -11.79
CA PRO A 162 4.01 -5.71 -12.62
C PRO A 162 5.27 -6.26 -13.28
N PRO A 163 5.52 -6.04 -14.58
CA PRO A 163 6.80 -6.40 -15.10
C PRO A 163 7.72 -5.89 -14.00
N THR A 164 8.42 -6.80 -13.36
CA THR A 164 9.43 -6.43 -12.42
C THR A 164 10.32 -5.58 -13.27
N GLU A 165 10.04 -4.29 -13.28
CA GLU A 165 11.14 -3.37 -13.47
C GLU A 165 12.12 -3.93 -12.48
N PRO A 166 13.23 -4.51 -12.98
CA PRO A 166 14.11 -5.30 -12.13
C PRO A 166 14.28 -4.42 -10.92
N GLU A 167 13.86 -4.91 -9.75
CA GLU A 167 13.86 -4.10 -8.52
C GLU A 167 15.21 -3.43 -8.56
N PRO A 168 15.25 -2.08 -8.76
CA PRO A 168 16.44 -1.45 -9.24
C PRO A 168 17.52 -1.92 -8.30
N GLU A 169 18.52 -2.62 -8.83
CA GLU A 169 19.61 -3.21 -8.04
C GLU A 169 19.88 -2.17 -6.96
N PRO A 170 20.01 -2.49 -5.66
CA PRO A 170 20.13 -1.49 -4.60
C PRO A 170 21.04 -0.33 -4.95
N ALA A 171 22.04 -0.60 -5.81
CA ALA A 171 22.92 0.40 -6.42
C ALA A 171 22.23 1.32 -7.44
N GLU A 172 21.12 0.93 -8.07
CA GLU A 172 20.37 1.78 -9.02
C GLU A 172 19.32 2.64 -8.30
N LEU A 173 18.63 2.10 -7.30
CA LEU A 173 17.76 2.87 -6.41
C LEU A 173 18.54 4.01 -5.74
N LEU A 174 19.80 3.74 -5.37
CA LEU A 174 20.73 4.73 -4.82
C LEU A 174 21.13 5.81 -5.84
N LYS A 175 21.18 5.48 -7.13
CA LYS A 175 21.47 6.44 -8.20
C LYS A 175 20.29 7.37 -8.48
N GLU A 176 19.07 6.84 -8.51
CA GLU A 176 17.86 7.63 -8.78
C GLU A 176 17.48 8.53 -7.62
N THR A 177 17.63 8.06 -6.38
CA THR A 177 17.31 8.87 -5.17
C THR A 177 18.46 9.77 -4.75
N ASN A 178 19.65 9.68 -5.38
CA ASN A 178 20.86 10.38 -4.94
C ASN A 178 21.22 10.13 -3.45
N MET A 179 20.67 9.09 -2.84
CA MET A 179 20.96 8.75 -1.46
C MET A 179 22.32 8.02 -1.34
N ARG A 180 23.13 8.46 -0.38
CA ARG A 180 24.42 7.86 -0.10
C ARG A 180 24.61 7.66 1.39
N ALA A 181 25.16 6.52 1.79
CA ALA A 181 25.51 6.23 3.16
C ALA A 181 26.98 6.54 3.42
N PHE A 182 27.24 7.24 4.55
CA PHE A 182 28.58 7.63 4.96
C PHE A 182 28.81 7.24 6.41
N ARG A 183 30.01 6.79 6.74
CA ARG A 183 30.47 6.61 8.12
C ARG A 183 31.55 7.64 8.41
N VAL A 184 31.36 8.46 9.44
CA VAL A 184 32.35 9.42 9.87
C VAL A 184 33.44 8.72 10.68
N THR A 185 34.68 8.92 10.30
CA THR A 185 35.85 8.27 10.95
C THR A 185 36.47 9.13 12.03
N GLN A 186 36.11 10.41 12.13
CA GLN A 186 36.61 11.35 13.11
C GLN A 186 35.49 12.19 13.71
N SER A 187 35.52 12.42 15.02
CA SER A 187 34.53 13.25 15.70
C SER A 187 34.72 14.74 15.39
N ALA A 188 33.60 15.49 15.39
CA ALA A 188 33.59 16.95 15.47
C ALA A 188 32.66 17.38 16.61
N ALA A 189 33.20 18.10 17.58
CA ALA A 189 32.48 18.46 18.79
C ALA A 189 31.14 19.16 18.49
N GLY A 190 30.07 18.67 19.10
CA GLY A 190 28.72 19.21 18.93
C GLY A 190 28.05 18.91 17.58
N LYS A 191 28.69 18.15 16.68
CA LYS A 191 28.16 17.83 15.33
C LYS A 191 27.96 16.33 15.13
N TRP A 192 29.03 15.53 15.20
CA TRP A 192 29.02 14.08 15.00
C TRP A 192 30.13 13.37 15.76
N ASN A 193 30.02 12.05 15.93
CA ASN A 193 31.07 11.23 16.53
C ASN A 193 31.69 10.28 15.50
N ALA A 194 32.92 9.85 15.76
CA ALA A 194 33.53 8.78 14.98
C ALA A 194 32.66 7.50 15.09
N GLY A 195 32.39 6.88 13.97
CA GLY A 195 31.53 5.70 13.87
C GLY A 195 30.08 6.00 13.52
N ASP A 196 29.59 7.23 13.67
CA ASP A 196 28.26 7.63 13.25
C ASP A 196 28.07 7.37 11.75
N LYS A 197 26.93 6.83 11.38
CA LYS A 197 26.52 6.55 10.00
C LYS A 197 25.40 7.49 9.59
N TYR A 198 25.55 8.09 8.43
CA TYR A 198 24.59 9.05 7.91
C TYR A 198 24.11 8.64 6.51
N LEU A 199 22.82 8.79 6.30
CA LEU A 199 22.20 8.69 4.99
C LEU A 199 21.95 10.11 4.48
N LEU A 200 22.54 10.46 3.33
CA LEU A 200 22.41 11.77 2.70
C LEU A 200 21.67 11.63 1.37
N GLY A 201 20.72 12.51 1.12
CA GLY A 201 19.99 12.61 -0.13
C GLY A 201 18.76 13.50 0.01
N LEU A 202 18.19 13.94 -1.10
CA LEU A 202 16.97 14.77 -1.14
C LEU A 202 17.03 16.05 -0.28
N GLY A 203 18.23 16.61 -0.10
CA GLY A 203 18.43 17.83 0.72
C GLY A 203 18.40 17.59 2.23
N GLU A 204 18.42 16.34 2.67
CA GLU A 204 18.40 15.95 4.08
C GLU A 204 19.62 15.11 4.48
N SER A 205 19.98 15.13 5.74
CA SER A 205 20.89 14.18 6.36
C SER A 205 20.21 13.48 7.53
N ARG A 206 20.41 12.17 7.65
CA ARG A 206 19.88 11.36 8.75
C ARG A 206 20.99 10.55 9.39
N LEU A 207 21.10 10.64 10.73
CA LEU A 207 21.85 9.67 11.52
C LEU A 207 21.06 8.35 11.53
N VAL A 208 21.70 7.25 11.14
CA VAL A 208 21.05 5.96 11.00
C VAL A 208 21.84 4.86 11.70
N SER A 209 21.14 3.83 12.16
CA SER A 209 21.77 2.61 12.67
C SER A 209 22.16 1.68 11.54
N GLN A 210 23.01 0.68 11.83
CA GLN A 210 23.31 -0.38 10.84
C GLN A 210 22.02 -1.13 10.47
N ALA A 211 21.17 -1.44 11.44
CA ALA A 211 19.89 -2.11 11.17
C ALA A 211 18.99 -1.31 10.22
N THR A 212 19.02 0.04 10.29
CA THR A 212 18.31 0.89 9.33
C THR A 212 18.91 0.78 7.93
N LEU A 213 20.24 0.78 7.82
CA LEU A 213 20.92 0.62 6.53
C LEU A 213 20.65 -0.76 5.93
N ASP A 214 20.68 -1.81 6.73
CA ASP A 214 20.37 -3.18 6.29
C ASP A 214 18.91 -3.28 5.79
N GLY A 215 17.97 -2.66 6.48
CA GLY A 215 16.56 -2.56 6.06
C GLY A 215 16.36 -1.76 4.76
N LEU A 216 17.30 -0.87 4.42
CA LEU A 216 17.34 -0.12 3.17
C LEU A 216 18.27 -0.77 2.14
N LEU A 217 18.70 -2.01 2.36
CA LEU A 217 19.59 -2.78 1.49
C LEU A 217 21.00 -2.20 1.31
N PHE A 218 21.44 -1.31 2.19
CA PHE A 218 22.82 -0.85 2.21
C PHE A 218 23.73 -1.89 2.88
N THR A 219 24.68 -2.40 2.15
CA THR A 219 25.74 -3.24 2.73
C THR A 219 26.84 -2.37 3.36
N GLU A 220 27.63 -2.93 4.29
CA GLU A 220 28.77 -2.22 4.87
C GLU A 220 29.78 -1.74 3.80
N ALA A 221 29.89 -2.44 2.67
CA ALA A 221 30.71 -2.05 1.52
C ALA A 221 30.21 -0.79 0.80
N MET A 222 28.91 -0.47 0.93
CA MET A 222 28.30 0.73 0.35
C MET A 222 28.38 1.95 1.27
N VAL A 223 28.78 1.75 2.53
CA VAL A 223 28.95 2.82 3.52
C VAL A 223 30.33 3.43 3.37
N VAL A 224 30.40 4.59 2.74
CA VAL A 224 31.67 5.23 2.44
C VAL A 224 32.28 5.89 3.69
N PRO A 225 33.48 5.48 4.14
CA PRO A 225 34.13 6.14 5.25
C PRO A 225 34.65 7.55 4.84
N LYS A 226 34.41 8.54 5.70
CA LYS A 226 34.83 9.93 5.50
C LYS A 226 35.43 10.52 6.76
N THR A 227 36.51 11.29 6.62
CA THR A 227 37.00 12.14 7.69
C THR A 227 36.00 13.25 8.00
N SER A 228 36.09 13.85 9.19
CA SER A 228 35.20 14.94 9.59
C SER A 228 35.18 16.10 8.58
N GLY A 229 36.35 16.50 8.07
CA GLY A 229 36.45 17.57 7.06
C GLY A 229 35.85 17.19 5.70
N ALA A 230 36.06 15.95 5.24
CA ALA A 230 35.49 15.48 3.99
C ALA A 230 33.96 15.32 4.10
N PHE A 231 33.43 14.94 5.26
CA PHE A 231 32.00 14.87 5.50
C PHE A 231 31.36 16.26 5.50
N ALA A 232 32.01 17.24 6.18
CA ALA A 232 31.55 18.62 6.15
C ALA A 232 31.47 19.19 4.72
N ALA A 233 32.50 18.95 3.90
CA ALA A 233 32.50 19.40 2.51
C ALA A 233 31.36 18.79 1.68
N ILE A 234 30.98 17.54 1.94
CA ILE A 234 29.82 16.89 1.29
C ILE A 234 28.51 17.58 1.72
N LEU A 235 28.37 17.93 3.00
CA LEU A 235 27.18 18.63 3.48
C LEU A 235 27.07 20.03 2.85
N ASP A 236 28.19 20.75 2.69
CA ASP A 236 28.25 22.06 2.03
C ASP A 236 27.83 21.95 0.55
N ASP A 237 28.35 20.96 -0.17
CA ASP A 237 28.03 20.69 -1.56
C ASP A 237 26.51 20.38 -1.76
N LEU A 238 25.93 19.61 -0.82
CA LEU A 238 24.50 19.25 -0.84
C LEU A 238 23.62 20.36 -0.22
N LYS A 239 24.20 21.48 0.24
CA LYS A 239 23.51 22.57 0.92
C LYS A 239 22.71 22.12 2.16
N ILE A 240 23.24 21.12 2.87
CA ILE A 240 22.66 20.60 4.11
C ILE A 240 23.29 21.34 5.28
N PRO A 241 22.52 22.08 6.09
CA PRO A 241 23.07 22.77 7.26
C PRO A 241 23.73 21.80 8.24
N HIS A 242 24.96 22.08 8.67
CA HIS A 242 25.70 21.23 9.63
C HIS A 242 24.98 21.10 10.99
N THR A 243 24.09 22.04 11.33
CA THR A 243 23.22 22.01 12.51
C THR A 243 22.14 20.94 12.43
N GLN A 244 21.72 20.52 11.24
CA GLN A 244 20.74 19.45 11.07
C GLN A 244 21.34 18.07 11.38
N VAL A 245 22.65 17.91 11.27
CA VAL A 245 23.34 16.62 11.46
C VAL A 245 23.47 16.27 12.95
N GLY A 246 23.50 17.29 13.84
CA GLY A 246 23.64 17.10 15.30
C GLY A 246 22.32 17.03 16.08
N ASN A 247 21.20 17.39 15.48
CA ASN A 247 19.91 17.55 16.18
C ASN A 247 19.03 16.31 16.19
N TYR A 248 19.46 15.19 15.61
CA TYR A 248 18.72 13.95 15.75
C TYR A 248 19.03 13.34 17.11
N SER A 249 18.05 13.47 18.00
CA SER A 249 18.06 12.95 19.36
C SER A 249 18.55 11.51 19.42
N ARG A 250 19.54 11.24 20.28
CA ARG A 250 20.01 9.89 20.65
C ARG A 250 18.99 9.12 21.51
N THR A 251 17.71 9.36 21.37
CA THR A 251 16.66 8.62 22.06
C THR A 251 16.23 7.44 21.21
N GLY A 252 16.88 6.34 21.44
CA GLY A 252 16.55 5.06 20.83
C GLY A 252 17.53 3.99 21.33
N ASN A 253 17.46 3.67 22.61
CA ASN A 253 17.81 2.34 23.14
C ASN A 253 16.66 1.39 22.91
#